data_f3f919552055d1a63c78670fa6e5e9f8
#
_entry.id   f3f919552055d1a63c78670fa6e5e9f8
#
_cell.length_a   1.000
_cell.length_b   1.000
_cell.length_c   1.000
_cell.angle_alpha   90.00
_cell.angle_beta   90.00
_cell.angle_gamma   90.00
#
_symmetry.space_group_name_H-M   'P 1'
#
loop_
_entity.id
_entity.type
_entity.pdbx_description
1 polymer ?
#
loop_
_entity_poly.entity_id
_entity_poly.type
_entity_poly.pdbx_seq_one_letter_code
_entity_poly.pdbx_strand_id
1 'polypeptide(L)'
;MMKKVTALGLILLLLIMTACSNAMKQNNRMSQTQKTSVKSAVNPNAGPLEAKFSMLSAANTNFCAGPSFISQKSDDEMLQGSCCSAMDFHRYKEQVEGLKKYSNINQIPSDPYDIQVSLAKELLGYKENIKLNPEQQAVYDEATKLSHEKGPCCCKCWRWHAFEGLAKYLITEHNFSSQQIAEVWDLSDGCGGTGHEHGMHA
;
A
#
# COMPACT_ATOMS: atom_id res chain seq x y z
N MET A 1 -9.31 -71.29 -4.33
CA MET A 1 -9.11 -70.99 -2.92
C MET A 1 -9.64 -69.56 -2.66
N MET A 2 -10.87 -69.49 -2.17
CA MET A 2 -11.52 -68.21 -1.83
C MET A 2 -11.16 -67.87 -0.40
N LYS A 3 -10.46 -66.74 -0.20
CA LYS A 3 -10.15 -66.23 1.14
C LYS A 3 -11.40 -65.54 1.71
N LYS A 4 -11.89 -66.07 2.84
CA LYS A 4 -12.98 -65.48 3.62
C LYS A 4 -12.47 -64.16 4.22
N VAL A 5 -13.02 -63.01 3.74
CA VAL A 5 -12.85 -61.72 4.37
C VAL A 5 -13.77 -61.73 5.61
N THR A 6 -13.19 -61.66 6.77
CA THR A 6 -13.93 -61.72 8.04
C THR A 6 -14.72 -60.43 8.25
N ALA A 7 -15.97 -60.55 8.65
CA ALA A 7 -16.93 -59.47 8.89
C ALA A 7 -16.47 -58.43 9.93
N LEU A 8 -15.41 -58.71 10.65
CA LEU A 8 -14.85 -57.84 11.70
C LEU A 8 -14.15 -56.59 11.14
N GLY A 9 -13.59 -56.64 9.89
CA GLY A 9 -12.94 -55.49 9.24
C GLY A 9 -13.90 -54.42 8.75
N LEU A 10 -15.14 -54.83 8.43
CA LEU A 10 -16.14 -53.89 7.89
C LEU A 10 -16.78 -53.02 8.97
N ILE A 11 -16.90 -53.53 10.19
CA ILE A 11 -17.45 -52.80 11.34
C ILE A 11 -16.46 -51.72 11.84
N LEU A 12 -15.15 -51.97 11.79
CA LEU A 12 -14.13 -51.01 12.19
C LEU A 12 -14.02 -49.86 11.19
N LEU A 13 -14.26 -50.07 9.92
CA LEU A 13 -14.24 -49.04 8.87
C LEU A 13 -15.44 -48.07 8.98
N LEU A 14 -16.59 -48.54 9.43
CA LEU A 14 -17.80 -47.73 9.64
C LEU A 14 -17.71 -46.80 10.88
N LEU A 15 -16.95 -47.19 11.89
CA LEU A 15 -16.76 -46.36 13.09
C LEU A 15 -15.80 -45.19 12.88
N ILE A 16 -14.88 -45.27 11.92
CA ILE A 16 -13.95 -44.18 11.60
C ILE A 16 -14.64 -43.07 10.81
N MET A 17 -15.66 -43.36 10.02
CA MET A 17 -16.36 -42.35 9.22
C MET A 17 -17.31 -41.46 10.02
N THR A 18 -17.77 -41.88 11.20
CA THR A 18 -18.65 -41.08 12.04
C THR A 18 -17.90 -40.05 12.91
N ALA A 19 -16.59 -40.25 13.15
CA ALA A 19 -15.77 -39.31 13.93
C ALA A 19 -15.36 -38.05 13.14
N CYS A 20 -15.25 -38.12 11.81
CA CYS A 20 -14.87 -36.97 10.98
C CYS A 20 -16.02 -35.97 10.75
N SER A 21 -17.29 -36.39 10.88
CA SER A 21 -18.43 -35.49 10.64
C SER A 21 -18.65 -34.46 11.76
N ASN A 22 -18.18 -34.74 12.98
CA ASN A 22 -18.34 -33.80 14.11
C ASN A 22 -17.21 -32.75 14.18
N ALA A 23 -16.05 -33.00 13.60
CA ALA A 23 -14.95 -32.02 13.56
C ALA A 23 -15.24 -30.90 12.55
N MET A 24 -15.93 -31.16 11.45
CA MET A 24 -16.30 -30.13 10.46
C MET A 24 -17.43 -29.19 10.91
N LYS A 25 -18.28 -29.61 11.86
CA LYS A 25 -19.35 -28.74 12.38
C LYS A 25 -18.89 -27.71 13.41
N GLN A 26 -17.74 -27.96 14.05
CA GLN A 26 -17.20 -27.04 15.05
C GLN A 26 -16.37 -25.91 14.44
N ASN A 27 -15.68 -26.14 13.31
CA ASN A 27 -14.92 -25.08 12.63
C ASN A 27 -15.80 -24.05 11.91
N ASN A 28 -17.05 -24.40 11.56
CA ASN A 28 -17.96 -23.45 10.89
C ASN A 28 -18.67 -22.50 11.87
N ARG A 29 -18.55 -22.72 13.18
CA ARG A 29 -19.12 -21.85 14.21
C ARG A 29 -18.17 -20.76 14.69
N MET A 30 -16.84 -20.91 14.48
CA MET A 30 -15.84 -19.90 14.85
C MET A 30 -15.59 -18.85 13.76
N SER A 31 -16.04 -19.09 12.53
CA SER A 31 -15.85 -18.14 11.42
C SER A 31 -17.00 -17.12 11.25
N GLN A 32 -18.04 -17.18 12.05
CA GLN A 32 -19.18 -16.27 11.92
C GLN A 32 -19.29 -15.20 13.00
N THR A 33 -18.34 -15.12 13.97
CA THR A 33 -18.47 -14.17 15.08
C THR A 33 -17.48 -13.01 15.02
N GLN A 34 -16.81 -12.76 13.88
CA GLN A 34 -15.93 -11.60 13.72
C GLN A 34 -16.26 -10.77 12.47
N LYS A 35 -17.52 -10.58 12.17
CA LYS A 35 -17.99 -9.35 11.49
C LYS A 35 -18.39 -8.34 12.54
N THR A 36 -17.45 -7.95 13.38
CA THR A 36 -17.58 -6.71 14.11
C THR A 36 -17.35 -5.60 13.08
N SER A 37 -18.43 -5.12 12.51
CA SER A 37 -18.46 -3.84 11.81
C SER A 37 -17.95 -2.81 12.81
N VAL A 38 -16.66 -2.47 12.72
CA VAL A 38 -16.11 -1.26 13.30
C VAL A 38 -16.77 -0.13 12.54
N LYS A 39 -17.95 0.28 12.98
CA LYS A 39 -18.52 1.58 12.64
C LYS A 39 -17.56 2.59 13.25
N SER A 40 -16.55 3.01 12.49
CA SER A 40 -15.82 4.25 12.78
C SER A 40 -16.88 5.31 12.96
N ALA A 41 -17.00 5.85 14.18
CA ALA A 41 -17.89 6.95 14.46
C ALA A 41 -17.37 8.17 13.70
N VAL A 42 -17.83 8.35 12.46
CA VAL A 42 -17.55 9.55 11.69
C VAL A 42 -18.14 10.71 12.48
N ASN A 43 -17.28 11.63 12.92
CA ASN A 43 -17.72 12.85 13.58
C ASN A 43 -18.63 13.62 12.60
N PRO A 44 -19.92 13.84 12.90
CA PRO A 44 -20.84 14.51 11.97
C PRO A 44 -20.48 15.98 11.69
N ASN A 45 -19.57 16.56 12.48
CA ASN A 45 -19.04 17.92 12.30
C ASN A 45 -17.65 17.95 11.65
N ALA A 46 -17.11 16.80 11.21
CA ALA A 46 -15.82 16.75 10.53
C ALA A 46 -15.92 17.42 9.15
N GLY A 47 -14.92 18.24 8.79
CA GLY A 47 -14.78 18.74 7.43
C GLY A 47 -14.51 17.61 6.42
N PRO A 48 -14.61 17.91 5.11
CA PRO A 48 -14.39 16.89 4.06
C PRO A 48 -13.02 16.19 4.16
N LEU A 49 -11.99 16.92 4.57
CA LEU A 49 -10.62 16.38 4.71
C LEU A 49 -10.52 15.44 5.93
N GLU A 50 -11.09 15.81 7.07
CA GLU A 50 -11.15 14.97 8.28
C GLU A 50 -11.96 13.69 8.05
N ALA A 51 -13.06 13.80 7.31
CA ALA A 51 -13.87 12.64 6.94
C ALA A 51 -13.08 11.66 6.06
N LYS A 52 -12.36 12.17 5.06
CA LYS A 52 -11.48 11.37 4.19
C LYS A 52 -10.33 10.75 4.99
N PHE A 53 -9.68 11.51 5.86
CA PHE A 53 -8.64 11.00 6.76
C PHE A 53 -9.16 9.85 7.62
N SER A 54 -10.33 10.00 8.24
CA SER A 54 -10.91 8.95 9.08
C SER A 54 -11.19 7.67 8.30
N MET A 55 -11.67 7.79 7.05
CA MET A 55 -11.88 6.65 6.16
C MET A 55 -10.55 5.96 5.82
N LEU A 56 -9.54 6.73 5.39
CA LEU A 56 -8.25 6.20 4.99
C LEU A 56 -7.46 5.61 6.16
N SER A 57 -7.56 6.20 7.36
CA SER A 57 -6.92 5.67 8.57
C SER A 57 -7.49 4.31 9.01
N ALA A 58 -8.73 4.00 8.63
CA ALA A 58 -9.36 2.71 8.89
C ALA A 58 -9.17 1.71 7.74
N ALA A 59 -8.69 2.17 6.58
CA ALA A 59 -8.47 1.32 5.42
C ALA A 59 -7.20 0.47 5.56
N ASN A 60 -7.21 -0.71 4.94
CA ASN A 60 -6.11 -1.67 5.00
C ASN A 60 -5.91 -2.41 3.67
N THR A 61 -6.05 -1.73 2.55
CA THR A 61 -5.81 -2.32 1.22
C THR A 61 -4.40 -2.06 0.71
N ASN A 62 -3.63 -1.23 1.40
CA ASN A 62 -2.23 -0.93 1.12
C ASN A 62 -1.32 -1.67 2.12
N PHE A 63 -0.25 -2.29 1.62
CA PHE A 63 0.70 -3.07 2.43
C PHE A 63 2.14 -2.81 2.00
N CYS A 64 3.06 -2.90 2.97
CA CYS A 64 4.50 -2.88 2.72
C CYS A 64 4.95 -4.24 2.13
N ALA A 65 4.66 -4.44 0.84
CA ALA A 65 4.95 -5.68 0.10
C ALA A 65 5.75 -5.35 -1.18
N GLY A 66 6.36 -6.36 -1.80
CA GLY A 66 7.09 -6.18 -3.07
C GLY A 66 6.17 -5.86 -4.26
N PRO A 67 6.74 -5.51 -5.44
CA PRO A 67 5.98 -5.13 -6.64
C PRO A 67 4.96 -6.18 -7.10
N SER A 68 5.21 -7.47 -6.85
CA SER A 68 4.27 -8.55 -7.17
C SER A 68 2.91 -8.41 -6.49
N PHE A 69 2.84 -7.72 -5.35
CA PHE A 69 1.58 -7.39 -4.69
C PHE A 69 0.66 -6.55 -5.59
N ILE A 70 1.24 -5.60 -6.33
CA ILE A 70 0.50 -4.72 -7.25
C ILE A 70 0.07 -5.48 -8.51
N SER A 71 0.94 -6.35 -9.06
CA SER A 71 0.63 -7.08 -10.30
C SER A 71 -0.55 -8.06 -10.16
N GLN A 72 -0.86 -8.50 -8.93
CA GLN A 72 -1.96 -9.42 -8.63
C GLN A 72 -3.32 -8.73 -8.44
N LYS A 73 -3.35 -7.39 -8.37
CA LYS A 73 -4.57 -6.61 -8.14
C LYS A 73 -5.23 -6.18 -9.45
N SER A 74 -6.54 -5.94 -9.40
CA SER A 74 -7.28 -5.35 -10.51
C SER A 74 -6.98 -3.85 -10.63
N ASP A 75 -7.02 -3.31 -11.86
CA ASP A 75 -6.65 -1.93 -12.15
C ASP A 75 -7.59 -0.90 -11.50
N ASP A 76 -8.83 -1.28 -11.24
CA ASP A 76 -9.87 -0.49 -10.59
C ASP A 76 -9.82 -0.50 -9.05
N GLU A 77 -8.98 -1.38 -8.46
CA GLU A 77 -8.78 -1.38 -7.01
C GLU A 77 -8.03 -0.13 -6.53
N MET A 78 -8.27 0.22 -5.24
CA MET A 78 -7.59 1.31 -4.57
C MET A 78 -6.63 0.79 -3.49
N LEU A 79 -5.45 1.37 -3.43
CA LEU A 79 -4.46 1.17 -2.38
C LEU A 79 -4.69 2.25 -1.32
N GLN A 80 -5.46 1.90 -0.29
CA GLN A 80 -5.92 2.84 0.72
C GLN A 80 -5.30 2.59 2.09
N GLY A 81 -5.01 3.67 2.79
CA GLY A 81 -4.38 3.67 4.10
C GLY A 81 -2.86 3.65 4.06
N SER A 82 -2.25 3.77 5.24
CA SER A 82 -0.79 3.68 5.43
C SER A 82 -0.30 2.23 5.34
N CYS A 83 0.96 2.07 4.93
CA CYS A 83 1.55 0.73 4.79
C CYS A 83 2.37 0.28 6.02
N CYS A 84 2.78 1.16 6.93
CA CYS A 84 3.71 0.84 8.02
C CYS A 84 3.20 1.22 9.40
N SER A 85 2.72 2.44 9.60
CA SER A 85 2.31 3.00 10.89
C SER A 85 0.99 3.75 10.80
N ALA A 86 0.38 4.09 11.94
CA ALA A 86 -0.86 4.84 11.96
C ALA A 86 -0.66 6.20 11.26
N MET A 87 -1.69 6.64 10.53
CA MET A 87 -1.68 7.96 9.90
C MET A 87 -1.78 9.07 10.95
N ASP A 88 -1.06 10.16 10.74
CA ASP A 88 -1.18 11.42 11.49
C ASP A 88 -1.97 12.45 10.67
N PHE A 89 -2.94 13.12 11.30
CA PHE A 89 -3.81 14.05 10.57
C PHE A 89 -3.09 15.33 10.14
N HIS A 90 -2.18 15.86 10.97
CA HIS A 90 -1.43 17.06 10.63
C HIS A 90 -0.55 16.80 9.40
N ARG A 91 0.21 15.70 9.43
CA ARG A 91 1.04 15.28 8.32
C ARG A 91 0.22 15.01 7.05
N TYR A 92 -0.91 14.31 7.16
CA TYR A 92 -1.81 14.06 6.04
C TYR A 92 -2.27 15.36 5.37
N LYS A 93 -2.69 16.35 6.18
CA LYS A 93 -3.10 17.66 5.68
C LYS A 93 -1.97 18.36 4.92
N GLU A 94 -0.76 18.41 5.48
CA GLU A 94 0.42 18.99 4.81
C GLU A 94 0.70 18.34 3.46
N GLN A 95 0.65 17.01 3.40
CA GLN A 95 0.90 16.24 2.19
C GLN A 95 -0.14 16.56 1.10
N VAL A 96 -1.42 16.46 1.42
CA VAL A 96 -2.50 16.73 0.45
C VAL A 96 -2.47 18.19 -0.03
N GLU A 97 -2.24 19.16 0.87
CA GLU A 97 -2.13 20.57 0.49
C GLU A 97 -0.88 20.82 -0.37
N GLY A 98 0.27 20.25 0.00
CA GLY A 98 1.51 20.38 -0.76
C GLY A 98 1.45 19.79 -2.16
N LEU A 99 0.74 18.66 -2.33
CA LEU A 99 0.58 17.99 -3.62
C LEU A 99 -0.31 18.79 -4.60
N LYS A 100 -1.15 19.70 -4.14
CA LYS A 100 -2.03 20.52 -5.02
C LYS A 100 -1.27 21.28 -6.10
N LYS A 101 -0.04 21.73 -5.83
CA LYS A 101 0.78 22.46 -6.80
C LYS A 101 1.18 21.60 -8.01
N TYR A 102 1.11 20.27 -7.88
CA TYR A 102 1.41 19.29 -8.92
C TYR A 102 0.17 18.70 -9.58
N SER A 103 -1.02 19.23 -9.31
CA SER A 103 -2.31 18.70 -9.77
C SER A 103 -2.48 18.65 -11.31
N ASN A 104 -1.62 19.33 -12.06
CA ASN A 104 -1.56 19.27 -13.51
C ASN A 104 -0.77 18.07 -14.07
N ILE A 105 -0.15 17.25 -13.20
CA ILE A 105 0.62 16.06 -13.57
C ILE A 105 -0.12 14.85 -13.00
N ASN A 106 -0.86 14.14 -13.84
CA ASN A 106 -1.73 13.02 -13.43
C ASN A 106 -0.97 11.84 -12.80
N GLN A 107 0.33 11.73 -13.08
CA GLN A 107 1.20 10.69 -12.53
C GLN A 107 1.58 10.93 -11.07
N ILE A 108 1.45 12.16 -10.57
CA ILE A 108 1.64 12.47 -9.15
C ILE A 108 0.31 12.25 -8.44
N PRO A 109 0.20 11.28 -7.51
CA PRO A 109 -1.03 11.06 -6.75
C PRO A 109 -1.41 12.32 -5.97
N SER A 110 -2.65 12.75 -6.05
CA SER A 110 -3.15 13.88 -5.26
C SER A 110 -3.30 13.55 -3.77
N ASP A 111 -3.25 12.27 -3.42
CA ASP A 111 -3.37 11.76 -2.05
C ASP A 111 -2.45 10.53 -1.88
N PRO A 112 -1.45 10.57 -0.99
CA PRO A 112 -0.49 9.49 -0.83
C PRO A 112 -1.09 8.22 -0.20
N TYR A 113 -2.28 8.32 0.39
CA TYR A 113 -2.97 7.20 1.04
C TYR A 113 -4.18 6.69 0.26
N ASP A 114 -4.36 7.14 -0.99
CA ASP A 114 -5.51 6.79 -1.84
C ASP A 114 -5.05 6.70 -3.31
N ILE A 115 -4.34 5.62 -3.64
CA ILE A 115 -3.70 5.44 -4.95
C ILE A 115 -4.40 4.33 -5.73
N GLN A 116 -4.78 4.62 -6.98
CA GLN A 116 -5.35 3.60 -7.86
C GLN A 116 -4.28 2.59 -8.30
N VAL A 117 -4.65 1.32 -8.35
CA VAL A 117 -3.73 0.23 -8.76
C VAL A 117 -3.22 0.43 -10.18
N SER A 118 -4.06 0.90 -11.11
CA SER A 118 -3.62 1.22 -12.48
C SER A 118 -2.47 2.24 -12.51
N LEU A 119 -2.55 3.30 -11.70
CA LEU A 119 -1.47 4.27 -11.57
C LEU A 119 -0.21 3.64 -10.98
N ALA A 120 -0.34 2.83 -9.92
CA ALA A 120 0.82 2.13 -9.34
C ALA A 120 1.52 1.23 -10.36
N LYS A 121 0.77 0.52 -11.22
CA LYS A 121 1.31 -0.31 -12.32
C LYS A 121 2.00 0.54 -13.38
N GLU A 122 1.42 1.67 -13.76
CA GLU A 122 2.04 2.62 -14.70
C GLU A 122 3.39 3.10 -14.18
N LEU A 123 3.45 3.53 -12.92
CA LEU A 123 4.68 4.00 -12.29
C LEU A 123 5.75 2.90 -12.20
N LEU A 124 5.36 1.67 -11.89
CA LEU A 124 6.27 0.51 -11.93
C LEU A 124 6.80 0.28 -13.35
N GLY A 125 5.96 0.45 -14.37
CA GLY A 125 6.37 0.39 -15.78
C GLY A 125 7.41 1.44 -16.13
N TYR A 126 7.30 2.65 -15.65
CA TYR A 126 8.31 3.71 -15.85
C TYR A 126 9.67 3.33 -15.26
N LYS A 127 9.68 2.74 -14.07
CA LYS A 127 10.91 2.24 -13.45
C LYS A 127 11.69 1.30 -14.38
N GLU A 128 10.99 0.38 -15.01
CA GLU A 128 11.60 -0.63 -15.88
C GLU A 128 12.02 -0.06 -17.25
N ASN A 129 11.22 0.83 -17.81
CA ASN A 129 11.34 1.27 -19.20
C ASN A 129 12.16 2.56 -19.36
N ILE A 130 12.15 3.49 -18.40
CA ILE A 130 12.88 4.74 -18.51
C ILE A 130 14.33 4.53 -18.06
N LYS A 131 15.26 4.89 -18.94
CA LYS A 131 16.72 4.88 -18.66
C LYS A 131 17.19 6.33 -18.62
N LEU A 132 17.73 6.72 -17.46
CA LEU A 132 18.31 8.06 -17.28
C LEU A 132 19.68 8.13 -17.96
N ASN A 133 19.97 9.26 -18.60
CA ASN A 133 21.33 9.59 -19.01
C ASN A 133 22.16 10.06 -17.80
N PRO A 134 23.49 10.28 -17.92
CA PRO A 134 24.33 10.65 -16.77
C PRO A 134 23.89 11.92 -16.04
N GLU A 135 23.43 12.94 -16.76
CA GLU A 135 22.96 14.21 -16.19
C GLU A 135 21.65 14.00 -15.41
N GLN A 136 20.71 13.26 -15.96
CA GLN A 136 19.45 12.89 -15.32
C GLN A 136 19.67 11.99 -14.10
N GLN A 137 20.62 11.06 -14.18
CA GLN A 137 21.01 10.22 -13.05
C GLN A 137 21.60 11.06 -11.91
N ALA A 138 22.39 12.08 -12.19
CA ALA A 138 22.90 12.99 -11.19
C ALA A 138 21.76 13.75 -10.46
N VAL A 139 20.70 14.16 -11.18
CA VAL A 139 19.49 14.76 -10.58
C VAL A 139 18.81 13.78 -9.63
N TYR A 140 18.62 12.52 -10.05
CA TYR A 140 18.02 11.47 -9.24
C TYR A 140 18.84 11.17 -7.97
N ASP A 141 20.17 11.03 -8.12
CA ASP A 141 21.08 10.73 -7.00
C ASP A 141 21.11 11.87 -5.98
N GLU A 142 21.03 13.10 -6.45
CA GLU A 142 20.96 14.27 -5.56
C GLU A 142 19.60 14.34 -4.85
N ALA A 143 18.48 14.07 -5.53
CA ALA A 143 17.16 13.96 -4.93
C ALA A 143 17.13 12.93 -3.79
N THR A 144 17.81 11.79 -3.99
CA THR A 144 17.96 10.75 -2.96
C THR A 144 18.65 11.27 -1.71
N LYS A 145 19.63 12.16 -1.83
CA LYS A 145 20.30 12.76 -0.67
C LYS A 145 19.44 13.81 0.04
N LEU A 146 18.63 14.55 -0.72
CA LEU A 146 17.78 15.62 -0.23
C LEU A 146 16.52 15.13 0.49
N SER A 147 15.90 14.05 -0.01
CA SER A 147 14.66 13.51 0.57
C SER A 147 14.87 12.96 1.99
N HIS A 148 13.82 13.02 2.81
CA HIS A 148 13.86 12.57 4.21
C HIS A 148 14.25 11.11 4.33
N GLU A 149 13.61 10.23 3.55
CA GLU A 149 13.84 8.78 3.58
C GLU A 149 15.08 8.33 2.78
N LYS A 150 15.89 9.28 2.27
CA LYS A 150 17.02 9.01 1.37
C LYS A 150 16.62 8.16 0.16
N GLY A 151 15.46 8.51 -0.39
CA GLY A 151 14.83 7.85 -1.52
C GLY A 151 13.32 7.98 -1.51
N PRO A 152 12.62 7.23 -2.37
CA PRO A 152 11.16 7.33 -2.52
C PRO A 152 10.32 6.90 -1.32
N CYS A 153 10.86 6.11 -0.38
CA CYS A 153 10.13 5.53 0.73
C CYS A 153 11.09 4.94 1.77
N CYS A 154 10.64 4.71 3.00
CA CYS A 154 11.44 4.15 4.10
C CYS A 154 11.91 2.70 3.86
N CYS A 155 11.23 1.94 3.01
CA CYS A 155 11.55 0.56 2.69
C CYS A 155 11.38 0.28 1.19
N LYS A 156 12.09 -0.74 0.68
CA LYS A 156 12.04 -1.14 -0.74
C LYS A 156 10.80 -1.98 -1.08
N CYS A 157 9.62 -1.50 -0.69
CA CYS A 157 8.33 -2.08 -1.05
C CYS A 157 7.88 -1.65 -2.48
N TRP A 158 6.67 -2.04 -2.89
CA TRP A 158 6.12 -1.64 -4.18
C TRP A 158 6.15 -0.12 -4.38
N ARG A 159 5.90 0.65 -3.32
CA ARG A 159 5.88 2.11 -3.37
C ARG A 159 7.26 2.68 -3.71
N TRP A 160 8.32 2.16 -3.09
CA TRP A 160 9.69 2.54 -3.48
C TRP A 160 9.89 2.43 -4.99
N HIS A 161 9.54 1.27 -5.56
CA HIS A 161 9.75 1.01 -6.98
C HIS A 161 8.84 1.84 -7.89
N ALA A 162 7.59 2.06 -7.50
CA ALA A 162 6.66 2.91 -8.23
C ALA A 162 7.15 4.37 -8.24
N PHE A 163 7.54 4.89 -7.09
CA PHE A 163 7.99 6.30 -6.98
C PHE A 163 9.42 6.52 -7.47
N GLU A 164 10.26 5.47 -7.57
CA GLU A 164 11.47 5.49 -8.40
C GLU A 164 11.10 5.72 -9.88
N GLY A 165 10.09 5.01 -10.38
CA GLY A 165 9.57 5.20 -11.73
C GLY A 165 8.98 6.58 -11.95
N LEU A 166 8.18 7.08 -11.00
CA LEU A 166 7.67 8.45 -11.04
C LEU A 166 8.80 9.48 -11.16
N ALA A 167 9.85 9.36 -10.35
CA ALA A 167 10.98 10.29 -10.42
C ALA A 167 11.65 10.27 -11.79
N LYS A 168 11.89 9.08 -12.37
CA LYS A 168 12.44 8.97 -13.71
C LYS A 168 11.56 9.69 -14.74
N TYR A 169 10.25 9.48 -14.69
CA TYR A 169 9.28 10.14 -15.55
C TYR A 169 9.32 11.67 -15.40
N LEU A 170 9.30 12.17 -14.16
CA LEU A 170 9.33 13.61 -13.88
C LEU A 170 10.63 14.28 -14.35
N ILE A 171 11.77 13.59 -14.21
CA ILE A 171 13.07 14.08 -14.69
C ILE A 171 13.09 14.13 -16.22
N THR A 172 12.60 13.09 -16.90
CA THR A 172 12.71 12.99 -18.37
C THR A 172 11.66 13.83 -19.11
N GLU A 173 10.40 13.81 -18.63
CA GLU A 173 9.28 14.42 -19.35
C GLU A 173 8.95 15.84 -18.85
N HIS A 174 9.28 16.14 -17.59
CA HIS A 174 8.94 17.43 -16.96
C HIS A 174 10.16 18.25 -16.54
N ASN A 175 11.38 17.75 -16.74
CA ASN A 175 12.64 18.41 -16.37
C ASN A 175 12.69 18.83 -14.88
N PHE A 176 12.15 17.99 -13.99
CA PHE A 176 12.17 18.27 -12.56
C PHE A 176 13.59 18.30 -12.02
N SER A 177 13.88 19.27 -11.16
CA SER A 177 15.12 19.35 -10.39
C SER A 177 15.14 18.32 -9.25
N SER A 178 16.34 18.10 -8.69
CA SER A 178 16.52 17.22 -7.53
C SER A 178 15.68 17.64 -6.33
N GLN A 179 15.52 18.96 -6.09
CA GLN A 179 14.68 19.49 -5.01
C GLN A 179 13.20 19.17 -5.23
N GLN A 180 12.72 19.32 -6.47
CA GLN A 180 11.32 19.00 -6.80
C GLN A 180 11.03 17.49 -6.68
N ILE A 181 11.97 16.63 -7.07
CA ILE A 181 11.83 15.17 -6.90
C ILE A 181 11.81 14.81 -5.41
N ALA A 182 12.75 15.34 -4.61
CA ALA A 182 12.78 15.08 -3.17
C ALA A 182 11.47 15.52 -2.50
N GLU A 183 10.97 16.71 -2.85
CA GLU A 183 9.71 17.22 -2.32
C GLU A 183 8.51 16.33 -2.72
N VAL A 184 8.42 15.87 -3.97
CA VAL A 184 7.37 14.95 -4.40
C VAL A 184 7.44 13.65 -3.60
N TRP A 185 8.61 13.11 -3.35
CA TRP A 185 8.77 11.90 -2.53
C TRP A 185 8.32 12.14 -1.09
N ASP A 186 8.76 13.23 -0.45
CA ASP A 186 8.42 13.57 0.93
C ASP A 186 6.91 13.83 1.10
N LEU A 187 6.27 14.50 0.14
CA LEU A 187 4.83 14.71 0.13
C LEU A 187 4.03 13.45 -0.21
N SER A 188 4.61 12.54 -0.98
CA SER A 188 3.95 11.30 -1.40
C SER A 188 4.28 10.11 -0.49
N ASP A 189 4.97 10.31 0.63
CA ASP A 189 5.23 9.25 1.58
C ASP A 189 3.92 8.72 2.18
N GLY A 190 3.69 7.42 2.07
CA GLY A 190 2.48 6.73 2.53
C GLY A 190 2.74 5.75 3.66
N CYS A 191 3.87 5.91 4.37
CA CYS A 191 4.23 5.01 5.48
C CYS A 191 3.44 5.27 6.76
N GLY A 192 2.80 6.45 6.88
CA GLY A 192 2.14 6.90 8.10
C GLY A 192 3.13 7.55 9.10
N GLY A 193 2.68 7.75 10.33
CA GLY A 193 3.45 8.46 11.35
C GLY A 193 3.36 9.98 11.23
N THR A 194 3.98 10.68 12.19
CA THR A 194 4.01 12.16 12.24
C THR A 194 4.94 12.77 11.18
N GLY A 195 5.61 11.93 10.40
CA GLY A 195 6.72 12.36 9.54
C GLY A 195 7.98 12.63 10.36
N HIS A 196 9.08 12.90 9.69
CA HIS A 196 10.25 13.43 10.36
C HIS A 196 9.97 14.91 10.62
N GLU A 197 9.91 15.28 11.90
CA GLU A 197 9.91 16.71 12.24
C GLU A 197 11.09 17.35 11.51
N HIS A 198 10.82 18.44 10.79
CA HIS A 198 11.85 19.27 10.24
C HIS A 198 12.68 19.79 11.42
N GLY A 199 13.66 19.01 11.85
CA GLY A 199 14.64 19.49 12.79
C GLY A 199 15.26 20.74 12.18
N MET A 200 14.91 21.89 12.73
CA MET A 200 15.65 23.12 12.52
C MET A 200 17.07 22.85 13.00
N HIS A 201 17.90 22.34 12.09
CA HIS A 201 19.34 22.41 12.29
C HIS A 201 19.74 23.85 12.02
N ALA A 202 19.73 24.62 13.13
CA ALA A 202 20.38 25.91 13.19
C ALA A 202 21.90 25.76 13.06
#